data_8a0c97e8aa32d81465979196ed05827b
#
_entry.id   8a0c97e8aa32d81465979196ed05827b
#
_cell.length_a   1.000
_cell.length_b   1.000
_cell.length_c   1.000
_cell.angle_alpha   90.00
_cell.angle_beta   90.00
_cell.angle_gamma   90.00
#
_symmetry.space_group_name_H-M   'P 1'
#
loop_
_entity.id
_entity.type
_entity.pdbx_description
1 polymer ?
#
loop_
_entity_poly.entity_id
_entity_poly.type
_entity_poly.pdbx_seq_one_letter_code
_entity_poly.pdbx_strand_id
1 'polypeptide(L)'
;MSRRLFIQATTTAALLASSHLPLFAQNTPPANKVFRFVPHANLAVLDPIWTTAYVTRNHGYMIYDTLFSEDAKGKIQPQMVQSYSTSKDGKVWTFKLRSGLAFHDGKPVTSEDVVASLKRWSSRDTMGGVLFGFVEKLETPDANTFRMVMKEPCAIVLEALGKASSNVPFIMPARIAATPGTEQIKEHIGSGPFIFKADEFKPGSVAVYERNTKYVSRAEPPSGLAGGRPVNFDRVEWVIIRDPQTQFNAVVAGEVDMVEQPSFEQYETLKKTAGVKVDDFAPAGFQYIMRFNHIHPPFNNPKIRQAAMLAIGQQAFINTQVGVPELGRLCRSIYPCGSSLVDEKNHGFTGVANPAKARELLKEAGYDGTPIVMMRPTDLYAITKLPLVAKQQLEAAGFKVDLQQMDWASLVARRAKKDPPTQGGWNMFFTTWSAQDIDSPLTSAMLNAKGATGWFGWQDEPRIEELKAKFARAHEASE
;
A
#
# COMPACT_ATOMS: atom_id res chain seq x y z
N MET A 1 17.50 9.94 -86.41
CA MET A 1 17.18 11.27 -87.06
C MET A 1 16.88 12.27 -85.92
N SER A 2 17.90 12.99 -85.54
CA SER A 2 18.28 14.35 -85.83
C SER A 2 17.16 15.38 -85.65
N ARG A 3 17.23 16.22 -84.58
CA ARG A 3 17.56 17.64 -84.70
C ARG A 3 17.66 18.30 -83.38
N ARG A 4 18.82 18.92 -83.12
CA ARG A 4 19.12 19.91 -82.09
C ARG A 4 18.50 21.25 -82.53
N LEU A 5 18.04 22.09 -81.56
CA LEU A 5 18.07 23.53 -81.74
C LEU A 5 18.49 24.18 -80.42
N PHE A 6 19.56 24.95 -80.59
CA PHE A 6 20.06 25.94 -79.57
C PHE A 6 19.20 27.21 -79.63
N ILE A 7 18.86 27.82 -78.50
CA ILE A 7 18.60 29.26 -78.44
C ILE A 7 19.24 29.80 -77.18
N GLN A 8 19.93 30.92 -77.40
CA GLN A 8 20.83 31.66 -76.50
C GLN A 8 20.13 32.40 -75.38
N ALA A 9 20.96 32.67 -74.39
CA ALA A 9 20.72 33.47 -73.17
C ALA A 9 20.40 34.94 -73.44
N THR A 10 19.57 35.53 -72.62
CA THR A 10 19.59 36.94 -72.28
C THR A 10 19.42 37.06 -70.74
N THR A 11 20.48 37.56 -70.13
CA THR A 11 20.56 37.93 -68.74
C THR A 11 19.75 39.18 -68.48
N THR A 12 18.76 39.11 -67.58
CA THR A 12 18.17 40.29 -66.96
C THR A 12 18.28 40.10 -65.42
N ALA A 13 19.16 40.91 -64.83
CA ALA A 13 19.33 41.01 -63.39
C ALA A 13 18.12 41.71 -62.76
N ALA A 14 17.28 40.98 -62.01
CA ALA A 14 16.26 41.56 -61.14
C ALA A 14 16.77 41.54 -59.71
N LEU A 15 17.04 42.70 -59.14
CA LEU A 15 17.28 42.89 -57.68
C LEU A 15 16.01 42.52 -56.93
N LEU A 16 16.00 41.36 -56.28
CA LEU A 16 15.00 40.99 -55.28
C LEU A 16 15.47 41.48 -53.90
N ALA A 17 14.85 42.57 -53.45
CA ALA A 17 14.94 43.04 -52.05
C ALA A 17 14.37 41.93 -51.15
N SER A 18 15.25 41.24 -50.39
CA SER A 18 14.87 40.28 -49.34
C SER A 18 14.28 41.03 -48.16
N SER A 19 12.94 41.09 -48.10
CA SER A 19 12.21 41.46 -46.90
C SER A 19 12.37 40.32 -45.89
N HIS A 20 13.26 40.53 -44.92
CA HIS A 20 13.31 39.66 -43.71
C HIS A 20 12.03 39.90 -42.88
N LEU A 21 11.00 39.10 -43.10
CA LEU A 21 9.92 38.94 -42.14
C LEU A 21 10.51 38.21 -40.91
N PRO A 22 10.34 38.75 -39.68
CA PRO A 22 10.74 38.04 -38.51
C PRO A 22 9.92 36.74 -38.44
N LEU A 23 10.59 35.58 -38.51
CA LEU A 23 9.99 34.32 -38.07
C LEU A 23 9.65 34.49 -36.58
N PHE A 24 8.38 34.75 -36.29
CA PHE A 24 7.86 34.50 -34.95
C PHE A 24 8.02 32.99 -34.71
N ALA A 25 9.03 32.63 -33.94
CA ALA A 25 9.11 31.31 -33.36
C ALA A 25 7.77 31.08 -32.63
N GLN A 26 6.90 30.28 -33.22
CA GLN A 26 5.73 29.76 -32.46
C GLN A 26 6.32 29.05 -31.27
N ASN A 27 6.20 29.67 -30.11
CA ASN A 27 6.37 28.95 -28.83
C ASN A 27 5.30 27.88 -28.78
N THR A 28 5.60 26.73 -29.34
CA THR A 28 4.84 25.50 -29.07
C THR A 28 4.93 25.31 -27.56
N PRO A 29 3.80 25.27 -26.83
CA PRO A 29 3.85 24.99 -25.42
C PRO A 29 4.65 23.69 -25.23
N PRO A 30 5.53 23.57 -24.23
CA PRO A 30 6.25 22.35 -23.99
C PRO A 30 5.24 21.21 -23.91
N ALA A 31 5.50 20.12 -24.66
CA ALA A 31 4.61 18.97 -24.66
C ALA A 31 4.39 18.51 -23.20
N ASN A 32 3.13 18.37 -22.77
CA ASN A 32 2.79 17.90 -21.45
C ASN A 32 3.50 16.56 -21.18
N LYS A 33 4.32 16.51 -20.13
CA LYS A 33 5.02 15.29 -19.73
C LYS A 33 4.04 14.38 -18.99
N VAL A 34 3.60 13.32 -19.67
CA VAL A 34 2.72 12.30 -19.10
C VAL A 34 3.55 11.10 -18.68
N PHE A 35 3.30 10.56 -17.49
CA PHE A 35 3.85 9.30 -17.00
C PHE A 35 2.73 8.27 -16.89
N ARG A 36 2.85 7.16 -17.63
CA ARG A 36 1.89 6.04 -17.65
C ARG A 36 2.39 4.89 -16.80
N PHE A 37 1.63 4.58 -15.78
CA PHE A 37 1.97 3.61 -14.75
C PHE A 37 0.93 2.50 -14.70
N VAL A 38 1.37 1.24 -14.70
CA VAL A 38 0.50 0.07 -14.49
C VAL A 38 0.64 -0.36 -13.03
N PRO A 39 -0.37 -0.08 -12.17
CA PRO A 39 -0.34 -0.48 -10.77
C PRO A 39 -0.53 -2.01 -10.64
N HIS A 40 -0.06 -2.57 -9.53
CA HIS A 40 -0.19 -4.00 -9.22
C HIS A 40 -1.64 -4.49 -9.07
N ALA A 41 -2.58 -3.58 -8.86
CA ALA A 41 -4.01 -3.89 -8.68
C ALA A 41 -4.88 -2.75 -9.17
N ASN A 42 -6.16 -3.05 -9.45
CA ASN A 42 -7.17 -2.04 -9.77
C ASN A 42 -7.45 -1.14 -8.56
N LEU A 43 -7.41 0.19 -8.78
CA LEU A 43 -7.80 1.20 -7.79
C LEU A 43 -9.33 1.33 -7.76
N ALA A 44 -9.99 0.64 -6.83
CA ALA A 44 -11.45 0.71 -6.67
C ALA A 44 -11.85 1.45 -5.39
N VAL A 45 -11.04 1.39 -4.34
CA VAL A 45 -11.23 2.11 -3.08
C VAL A 45 -10.28 3.29 -3.06
N LEU A 46 -10.81 4.50 -2.89
CA LEU A 46 -10.02 5.75 -2.92
C LEU A 46 -9.68 6.27 -1.51
N ASP A 47 -10.20 5.64 -0.47
CA ASP A 47 -9.99 6.05 0.92
C ASP A 47 -8.83 5.27 1.58
N PRO A 48 -7.66 5.90 1.77
CA PRO A 48 -6.48 5.22 2.30
C PRO A 48 -6.54 4.92 3.80
N ILE A 49 -7.55 5.43 4.51
CA ILE A 49 -7.78 5.12 5.92
C ILE A 49 -8.75 3.94 6.07
N TRP A 50 -9.72 3.81 5.17
CA TRP A 50 -10.72 2.74 5.22
C TRP A 50 -10.13 1.35 4.94
N THR A 51 -9.13 1.24 4.06
CA THR A 51 -8.51 -0.02 3.65
C THR A 51 -6.99 -0.03 3.81
N THR A 52 -6.43 -1.23 3.99
CA THR A 52 -4.98 -1.48 3.99
C THR A 52 -4.44 -1.90 2.62
N ALA A 53 -5.20 -1.76 1.54
CA ALA A 53 -4.77 -2.12 0.20
C ALA A 53 -3.66 -1.19 -0.32
N TYR A 54 -2.55 -1.76 -0.77
CA TYR A 54 -1.39 -0.96 -1.21
C TYR A 54 -1.67 -0.04 -2.39
N VAL A 55 -2.51 -0.46 -3.34
CA VAL A 55 -2.91 0.41 -4.44
C VAL A 55 -3.60 1.69 -3.94
N THR A 56 -4.42 1.58 -2.88
CA THR A 56 -5.07 2.73 -2.24
C THR A 56 -4.09 3.56 -1.42
N ARG A 57 -3.12 2.93 -0.73
CA ARG A 57 -2.02 3.64 -0.08
C ARG A 57 -1.20 4.45 -1.09
N ASN A 58 -0.83 3.84 -2.22
CA ASN A 58 -0.08 4.51 -3.29
C ASN A 58 -0.87 5.70 -3.86
N HIS A 59 -2.18 5.53 -4.08
CA HIS A 59 -3.09 6.65 -4.42
C HIS A 59 -3.04 7.76 -3.36
N GLY A 60 -3.04 7.39 -2.08
CA GLY A 60 -2.92 8.34 -0.97
C GLY A 60 -1.65 9.19 -1.08
N TYR A 61 -0.50 8.59 -1.37
CA TYR A 61 0.77 9.32 -1.55
C TYR A 61 0.80 10.25 -2.77
N MET A 62 -0.02 9.99 -3.77
CA MET A 62 -0.16 10.92 -4.91
C MET A 62 -0.80 12.24 -4.48
N ILE A 63 -1.82 12.19 -3.60
CA ILE A 63 -2.71 13.32 -3.35
C ILE A 63 -2.65 13.91 -1.94
N TYR A 64 -2.18 13.16 -0.95
CA TYR A 64 -2.04 13.63 0.44
C TYR A 64 -0.58 13.84 0.83
N ASP A 65 -0.38 14.60 1.89
CA ASP A 65 0.91 14.74 2.56
C ASP A 65 0.84 14.20 4.00
N THR A 66 1.99 14.04 4.65
CA THR A 66 2.16 13.47 5.98
C THR A 66 2.91 14.43 6.90
N LEU A 67 2.72 14.31 8.21
CA LEU A 67 3.44 15.15 9.20
C LEU A 67 4.93 14.85 9.21
N PHE A 68 5.25 13.55 9.16
CA PHE A 68 6.59 12.98 9.12
C PHE A 68 6.64 11.92 8.02
N SER A 69 7.84 11.54 7.62
CA SER A 69 8.06 10.46 6.65
C SER A 69 9.38 9.76 6.94
N GLU A 70 9.47 8.52 6.53
CA GLU A 70 10.68 7.69 6.66
C GLU A 70 11.67 8.01 5.53
N ASP A 71 12.95 8.21 5.88
CA ASP A 71 14.02 8.38 4.89
C ASP A 71 14.56 7.01 4.40
N ALA A 72 15.47 7.03 3.43
CA ALA A 72 16.05 5.81 2.84
C ALA A 72 16.86 4.95 3.84
N LYS A 73 17.10 5.44 5.06
CA LYS A 73 17.77 4.71 6.14
C LYS A 73 16.81 4.25 7.23
N GLY A 74 15.51 4.36 7.02
CA GLY A 74 14.49 4.01 8.00
C GLY A 74 14.31 5.04 9.13
N LYS A 75 14.91 6.23 9.01
CA LYS A 75 14.81 7.27 10.05
C LYS A 75 13.64 8.20 9.76
N ILE A 76 12.84 8.49 10.80
CA ILE A 76 11.71 9.40 10.70
C ILE A 76 12.20 10.86 10.62
N GLN A 77 11.76 11.56 9.58
CA GLN A 77 12.10 12.95 9.29
C GLN A 77 10.82 13.81 9.23
N PRO A 78 10.87 15.10 9.62
CA PRO A 78 9.75 16.02 9.44
C PRO A 78 9.37 16.17 7.96
N GLN A 79 8.07 16.24 7.65
CA GLN A 79 7.55 16.50 6.30
C GLN A 79 6.66 17.74 6.26
N MET A 80 5.42 17.72 6.74
CA MET A 80 4.60 18.93 6.93
C MET A 80 5.02 19.71 8.19
N VAL A 81 5.62 19.05 9.17
CA VAL A 81 6.12 19.67 10.39
C VAL A 81 7.39 20.47 10.09
N GLN A 82 7.44 21.72 10.57
CA GLN A 82 8.62 22.58 10.55
C GLN A 82 9.57 22.25 11.68
N SER A 83 9.01 22.15 12.90
CA SER A 83 9.74 21.86 14.13
C SER A 83 8.84 21.18 15.15
N TYR A 84 9.46 20.45 16.04
CA TYR A 84 8.77 19.84 17.18
C TYR A 84 9.64 19.86 18.43
N SER A 85 9.00 19.75 19.59
CA SER A 85 9.65 19.64 20.88
C SER A 85 8.82 18.79 21.82
N THR A 86 9.49 18.22 22.83
CA THR A 86 8.82 17.53 23.93
C THR A 86 9.17 18.18 25.26
N SER A 87 8.24 18.15 26.22
CA SER A 87 8.47 18.60 27.59
C SER A 87 9.50 17.72 28.31
N LYS A 88 10.11 18.23 29.39
CA LYS A 88 11.14 17.48 30.13
C LYS A 88 10.65 16.15 30.69
N ASP A 89 9.37 16.05 31.02
CA ASP A 89 8.72 14.83 31.50
C ASP A 89 8.25 13.90 30.38
N GLY A 90 8.50 14.25 29.10
CA GLY A 90 8.12 13.45 27.92
C GLY A 90 6.61 13.41 27.63
N LYS A 91 5.79 14.20 28.35
CA LYS A 91 4.33 14.10 28.26
C LYS A 91 3.67 15.09 27.33
N VAL A 92 4.32 16.18 26.94
CA VAL A 92 3.75 17.16 26.02
C VAL A 92 4.61 17.29 24.78
N TRP A 93 4.08 16.83 23.66
CA TRP A 93 4.69 17.02 22.35
C TRP A 93 4.04 18.20 21.65
N THR A 94 4.85 19.17 21.23
CA THR A 94 4.39 20.36 20.49
C THR A 94 4.95 20.31 19.08
N PHE A 95 4.08 20.45 18.08
CA PHE A 95 4.43 20.39 16.66
C PHE A 95 4.00 21.68 15.96
N LYS A 96 4.90 22.26 15.19
CA LYS A 96 4.62 23.45 14.36
C LYS A 96 4.65 23.07 12.89
N LEU A 97 3.59 23.43 12.16
CA LEU A 97 3.49 23.20 10.73
C LEU A 97 4.36 24.21 9.95
N ARG A 98 4.83 23.79 8.77
CA ARG A 98 5.48 24.71 7.82
C ARG A 98 4.49 25.75 7.31
N SER A 99 4.97 26.91 6.94
CA SER A 99 4.18 27.93 6.25
C SER A 99 3.85 27.54 4.81
N GLY A 100 2.75 28.08 4.28
CA GLY A 100 2.36 27.94 2.88
C GLY A 100 1.70 26.60 2.51
N LEU A 101 1.44 25.71 3.47
CA LEU A 101 0.73 24.47 3.21
C LEU A 101 -0.74 24.76 2.87
N ALA A 102 -1.19 24.25 1.73
CA ALA A 102 -2.57 24.41 1.27
C ALA A 102 -3.11 23.11 0.68
N PHE A 103 -4.41 22.89 0.84
CA PHE A 103 -5.14 21.83 0.16
C PHE A 103 -5.36 22.15 -1.32
N HIS A 104 -5.72 21.15 -2.10
CA HIS A 104 -6.00 21.29 -3.54
C HIS A 104 -7.15 22.26 -3.85
N ASP A 105 -8.08 22.49 -2.91
CA ASP A 105 -9.15 23.48 -3.01
C ASP A 105 -8.68 24.92 -2.65
N GLY A 106 -7.39 25.10 -2.36
CA GLY A 106 -6.76 26.38 -2.05
C GLY A 106 -6.88 26.81 -0.60
N LYS A 107 -7.57 26.07 0.27
CA LYS A 107 -7.66 26.39 1.70
C LYS A 107 -6.35 26.05 2.40
N PRO A 108 -5.92 26.84 3.41
CA PRO A 108 -4.73 26.52 4.19
C PRO A 108 -4.93 25.22 4.98
N VAL A 109 -3.83 24.49 5.17
CA VAL A 109 -3.80 23.37 6.12
C VAL A 109 -3.62 23.93 7.52
N THR A 110 -4.45 23.46 8.45
CA THR A 110 -4.46 23.94 9.84
C THR A 110 -4.22 22.80 10.84
N SER A 111 -3.93 23.18 12.08
CA SER A 111 -3.81 22.22 13.20
C SER A 111 -5.12 21.46 13.47
N GLU A 112 -6.28 22.03 13.17
CA GLU A 112 -7.58 21.35 13.28
C GLU A 112 -7.69 20.21 12.26
N ASP A 113 -7.22 20.41 11.02
CA ASP A 113 -7.17 19.38 9.98
C ASP A 113 -6.28 18.21 10.43
N VAL A 114 -5.12 18.53 11.01
CA VAL A 114 -4.21 17.55 11.57
C VAL A 114 -4.88 16.71 12.66
N VAL A 115 -5.47 17.37 13.64
CA VAL A 115 -6.11 16.69 14.78
C VAL A 115 -7.27 15.80 14.31
N ALA A 116 -8.10 16.27 13.40
CA ALA A 116 -9.20 15.48 12.82
C ALA A 116 -8.67 14.26 12.05
N SER A 117 -7.63 14.45 11.24
CA SER A 117 -7.01 13.38 10.45
C SER A 117 -6.39 12.30 11.35
N LEU A 118 -5.64 12.69 12.37
CA LEU A 118 -5.04 11.76 13.34
C LEU A 118 -6.07 10.96 14.11
N LYS A 119 -7.18 11.59 14.53
CA LYS A 119 -8.30 10.88 15.18
C LYS A 119 -8.92 9.84 14.27
N ARG A 120 -9.16 10.19 13.00
CA ARG A 120 -9.69 9.24 12.02
C ARG A 120 -8.72 8.09 11.75
N TRP A 121 -7.46 8.39 11.51
CA TRP A 121 -6.40 7.40 11.28
C TRP A 121 -6.26 6.42 12.45
N SER A 122 -6.17 6.92 13.68
CA SER A 122 -5.99 6.08 14.87
C SER A 122 -7.17 5.12 15.13
N SER A 123 -8.35 5.41 14.60
CA SER A 123 -9.51 4.53 14.71
C SER A 123 -9.40 3.27 13.82
N ARG A 124 -8.47 3.25 12.87
CA ARG A 124 -8.30 2.16 11.89
C ARG A 124 -6.91 1.53 11.93
N ASP A 125 -5.89 2.33 12.14
CA ASP A 125 -4.50 1.88 12.14
C ASP A 125 -4.12 1.21 13.46
N THR A 126 -3.35 0.10 13.38
CA THR A 126 -2.94 -0.67 14.56
C THR A 126 -2.02 0.15 15.47
N MET A 127 -0.97 0.77 14.91
CA MET A 127 -0.01 1.58 15.65
C MET A 127 -0.63 2.90 16.12
N GLY A 128 -1.48 3.50 15.28
CA GLY A 128 -2.28 4.66 15.64
C GLY A 128 -3.18 4.40 16.84
N GLY A 129 -3.83 3.24 16.87
CA GLY A 129 -4.64 2.83 18.03
C GLY A 129 -3.82 2.63 19.31
N VAL A 130 -2.58 2.12 19.20
CA VAL A 130 -1.67 2.02 20.35
C VAL A 130 -1.24 3.41 20.80
N LEU A 131 -0.76 4.28 19.88
CA LEU A 131 -0.38 5.66 20.22
C LEU A 131 -1.51 6.41 20.94
N PHE A 132 -2.74 6.32 20.43
CA PHE A 132 -3.90 7.01 21.03
C PHE A 132 -4.33 6.41 22.38
N GLY A 133 -3.90 5.22 22.72
CA GLY A 133 -3.98 4.68 24.08
C GLY A 133 -3.19 5.50 25.10
N PHE A 134 -2.06 6.08 24.69
CA PHE A 134 -1.23 6.98 25.50
C PHE A 134 -1.69 8.44 25.46
N VAL A 135 -2.45 8.86 24.44
CA VAL A 135 -2.91 10.25 24.32
C VAL A 135 -4.01 10.54 25.35
N GLU A 136 -3.83 11.58 26.14
CA GLU A 136 -4.87 12.16 26.99
C GLU A 136 -5.75 13.12 26.20
N LYS A 137 -5.13 14.08 25.49
CA LYS A 137 -5.83 15.05 24.67
C LYS A 137 -4.96 15.57 23.52
N LEU A 138 -5.61 16.05 22.47
CA LEU A 138 -5.02 16.84 21.40
C LEU A 138 -5.49 18.28 21.51
N GLU A 139 -4.57 19.23 21.39
CA GLU A 139 -4.84 20.67 21.46
C GLU A 139 -4.41 21.37 20.19
N THR A 140 -5.10 22.45 19.84
CA THR A 140 -4.81 23.33 18.71
C THR A 140 -4.64 24.76 19.21
N PRO A 141 -3.48 25.12 19.82
CA PRO A 141 -3.25 26.44 20.39
C PRO A 141 -3.39 27.58 19.38
N ASP A 142 -3.01 27.30 18.14
CA ASP A 142 -3.18 28.21 17.00
C ASP A 142 -3.32 27.41 15.69
N ALA A 143 -3.58 28.10 14.57
CA ALA A 143 -3.82 27.44 13.29
C ALA A 143 -2.64 26.61 12.77
N ASN A 144 -1.41 26.87 13.22
CA ASN A 144 -0.21 26.19 12.74
C ASN A 144 0.45 25.28 13.79
N THR A 145 -0.09 25.25 15.01
CA THR A 145 0.50 24.50 16.13
C THR A 145 -0.52 23.53 16.70
N PHE A 146 -0.15 22.27 16.82
CA PHE A 146 -0.92 21.30 17.62
C PHE A 146 -0.05 20.66 18.71
N ARG A 147 -0.69 20.17 19.75
CA ARG A 147 -0.04 19.46 20.85
C ARG A 147 -0.69 18.10 21.07
N MET A 148 0.16 17.14 21.40
CA MET A 148 -0.27 15.85 21.94
C MET A 148 0.10 15.82 23.42
N VAL A 149 -0.90 15.81 24.29
CA VAL A 149 -0.72 15.63 25.73
C VAL A 149 -0.89 14.15 26.03
N MET A 150 0.13 13.55 26.63
CA MET A 150 0.22 12.13 26.90
C MET A 150 -0.09 11.83 28.37
N LYS A 151 -0.76 10.73 28.65
CA LYS A 151 -0.99 10.19 30.02
C LYS A 151 0.34 9.82 30.68
N GLU A 152 1.25 9.26 29.92
CA GLU A 152 2.61 8.84 30.31
C GLU A 152 3.56 9.06 29.11
N PRO A 153 4.89 9.12 29.32
CA PRO A 153 5.85 9.21 28.22
C PRO A 153 5.66 8.08 27.20
N CYS A 154 5.82 8.40 25.92
CA CYS A 154 5.61 7.45 24.83
C CYS A 154 6.74 7.58 23.80
N ALA A 155 7.50 6.50 23.60
CA ALA A 155 8.66 6.49 22.69
C ALA A 155 8.27 6.44 21.21
N ILE A 156 7.09 5.89 20.88
CA ILE A 156 6.68 5.61 19.50
C ILE A 156 6.00 6.79 18.77
N VAL A 157 6.00 7.98 19.33
CA VAL A 157 5.25 9.13 18.77
C VAL A 157 5.71 9.44 17.34
N LEU A 158 7.01 9.54 17.10
CA LEU A 158 7.54 9.90 15.78
C LEU A 158 7.40 8.76 14.79
N GLU A 159 7.67 7.52 15.20
CA GLU A 159 7.49 6.32 14.37
C GLU A 159 6.03 6.20 13.90
N ALA A 160 5.08 6.43 14.80
CA ALA A 160 3.65 6.35 14.48
C ALA A 160 3.22 7.47 13.51
N LEU A 161 3.69 8.71 13.73
CA LEU A 161 3.35 9.85 12.88
C LEU A 161 4.10 9.84 11.53
N GLY A 162 5.22 9.11 11.42
CA GLY A 162 6.02 8.96 10.20
C GLY A 162 5.85 7.62 9.51
N LYS A 163 4.96 6.77 9.99
CA LYS A 163 4.69 5.44 9.46
C LYS A 163 4.48 5.47 7.95
N ALA A 164 5.30 4.69 7.23
CA ALA A 164 5.37 4.73 5.76
C ALA A 164 4.27 3.92 5.06
N SER A 165 3.68 2.95 5.75
CA SER A 165 2.74 2.03 5.11
C SER A 165 1.50 1.76 5.97
N SER A 166 0.60 1.02 5.47
CA SER A 166 -0.84 0.87 5.74
C SER A 166 -1.24 0.75 7.22
N ASN A 167 -2.13 1.62 7.75
CA ASN A 167 -2.63 2.83 7.11
C ASN A 167 -1.70 4.01 7.44
N VAL A 168 -1.43 4.84 6.46
CA VAL A 168 -0.55 6.02 6.64
C VAL A 168 -1.33 7.18 7.26
N PRO A 169 -0.76 7.95 8.20
CA PRO A 169 -1.44 9.12 8.81
C PRO A 169 -1.50 10.31 7.84
N PHE A 170 -2.22 10.15 6.74
CA PHE A 170 -2.44 11.20 5.74
C PHE A 170 -3.27 12.34 6.31
N ILE A 171 -2.88 13.58 5.99
CA ILE A 171 -3.59 14.78 6.42
C ILE A 171 -4.60 15.20 5.35
N MET A 172 -5.84 15.35 5.77
CA MET A 172 -6.97 15.76 4.93
C MET A 172 -7.77 16.88 5.60
N PRO A 173 -8.61 17.63 4.85
CA PRO A 173 -9.48 18.66 5.46
C PRO A 173 -10.31 18.09 6.60
N ALA A 174 -10.43 18.83 7.70
CA ALA A 174 -11.15 18.39 8.90
C ALA A 174 -12.59 17.93 8.60
N ARG A 175 -13.28 18.60 7.67
CA ARG A 175 -14.64 18.23 7.22
C ARG A 175 -14.69 16.84 6.57
N ILE A 176 -13.62 16.43 5.88
CA ILE A 176 -13.48 15.10 5.28
C ILE A 176 -13.07 14.08 6.35
N ALA A 177 -12.10 14.47 7.20
CA ALA A 177 -11.62 13.65 8.30
C ALA A 177 -12.67 13.38 9.38
N ALA A 178 -13.74 14.16 9.45
CA ALA A 178 -14.90 13.91 10.31
C ALA A 178 -15.70 12.68 9.92
N THR A 179 -15.51 12.14 8.69
CA THR A 179 -16.12 10.87 8.26
C THR A 179 -15.62 9.74 9.17
N PRO A 180 -16.51 8.93 9.77
CA PRO A 180 -16.10 7.79 10.59
C PRO A 180 -15.10 6.88 9.86
N GLY A 181 -14.13 6.32 10.57
CA GLY A 181 -13.13 5.42 9.96
C GLY A 181 -13.74 4.14 9.35
N THR A 182 -14.97 3.77 9.74
CA THR A 182 -15.74 2.65 9.18
C THR A 182 -16.47 2.98 7.88
N GLU A 183 -16.51 4.27 7.51
CA GLU A 183 -17.16 4.76 6.27
C GLU A 183 -16.11 5.34 5.33
N GLN A 184 -16.33 5.18 4.03
CA GLN A 184 -15.45 5.75 3.02
C GLN A 184 -15.72 7.24 2.81
N ILE A 185 -14.65 8.03 2.66
CA ILE A 185 -14.76 9.44 2.27
C ILE A 185 -15.33 9.57 0.84
N LYS A 186 -16.02 10.67 0.60
CA LYS A 186 -16.65 10.99 -0.72
C LYS A 186 -15.86 12.02 -1.52
N GLU A 187 -14.99 12.78 -0.86
CA GLU A 187 -14.14 13.80 -1.48
C GLU A 187 -12.67 13.41 -1.32
N HIS A 188 -11.89 13.57 -2.39
CA HIS A 188 -10.49 13.17 -2.43
C HIS A 188 -9.59 14.39 -2.58
N ILE A 189 -9.64 15.29 -1.59
CA ILE A 189 -8.88 16.54 -1.53
C ILE A 189 -7.75 16.36 -0.53
N GLY A 190 -6.52 16.46 -1.03
CA GLY A 190 -5.30 16.44 -0.24
C GLY A 190 -4.50 17.72 -0.38
N SER A 191 -3.27 17.70 0.10
CA SER A 191 -2.28 18.78 -0.01
C SER A 191 -0.99 18.32 -0.69
N GLY A 192 -1.02 17.14 -1.30
CA GLY A 192 0.14 16.48 -1.90
C GLY A 192 0.52 17.01 -3.29
N PRO A 193 1.54 16.40 -3.90
CA PRO A 193 2.16 16.88 -5.14
C PRO A 193 1.29 16.74 -6.39
N PHE A 194 0.25 15.92 -6.36
CA PHE A 194 -0.68 15.72 -7.46
C PHE A 194 -2.14 15.91 -7.01
N ILE A 195 -2.99 16.32 -7.94
CA ILE A 195 -4.44 16.48 -7.79
C ILE A 195 -5.12 15.31 -8.50
N PHE A 196 -5.97 14.59 -7.82
CA PHE A 196 -6.78 13.51 -8.41
C PHE A 196 -7.89 14.08 -9.28
N LYS A 197 -8.01 13.58 -10.51
CA LYS A 197 -9.04 13.96 -11.48
C LYS A 197 -10.22 13.03 -11.39
N ALA A 198 -11.15 13.33 -10.48
CA ALA A 198 -12.34 12.50 -10.25
C ALA A 198 -13.25 12.43 -11.49
N ASP A 199 -13.29 13.46 -12.30
CA ASP A 199 -14.04 13.55 -13.56
C ASP A 199 -13.46 12.66 -14.68
N GLU A 200 -12.20 12.34 -14.60
CA GLU A 200 -11.50 11.44 -15.55
C GLU A 200 -11.33 10.01 -15.00
N PHE A 201 -11.64 9.78 -13.75
CA PHE A 201 -11.51 8.46 -13.14
C PHE A 201 -12.53 7.47 -13.71
N LYS A 202 -12.02 6.37 -14.26
CA LYS A 202 -12.81 5.24 -14.76
C LYS A 202 -12.41 3.97 -14.03
N PRO A 203 -13.16 3.53 -13.01
CA PRO A 203 -12.83 2.32 -12.25
C PRO A 203 -12.57 1.12 -13.16
N GLY A 204 -11.47 0.41 -12.91
CA GLY A 204 -11.05 -0.74 -13.73
C GLY A 204 -10.40 -0.39 -15.07
N SER A 205 -10.18 0.90 -15.37
CA SER A 205 -9.56 1.37 -16.62
C SER A 205 -8.42 2.37 -16.36
N VAL A 206 -8.72 3.54 -15.78
CA VAL A 206 -7.71 4.57 -15.61
C VAL A 206 -7.99 5.44 -14.37
N ALA A 207 -6.94 5.80 -13.65
CA ALA A 207 -6.95 6.87 -12.66
C ALA A 207 -5.96 7.96 -13.08
N VAL A 208 -6.38 9.22 -12.98
CA VAL A 208 -5.65 10.36 -13.55
C VAL A 208 -5.29 11.35 -12.45
N TYR A 209 -4.06 11.85 -12.53
CA TYR A 209 -3.51 12.82 -11.60
C TYR A 209 -2.83 13.93 -12.37
N GLU A 210 -3.11 15.18 -12.00
CA GLU A 210 -2.45 16.38 -12.53
C GLU A 210 -1.48 16.95 -11.49
N ARG A 211 -0.40 17.56 -11.97
CA ARG A 211 0.56 18.25 -11.11
C ARG A 211 -0.12 19.34 -10.28
N ASN A 212 0.10 19.31 -8.96
CA ASN A 212 -0.23 20.45 -8.11
C ASN A 212 0.85 21.54 -8.23
N THR A 213 0.60 22.55 -9.05
CA THR A 213 1.54 23.66 -9.28
C THR A 213 1.74 24.54 -8.04
N LYS A 214 0.88 24.41 -7.02
CA LYS A 214 0.96 25.14 -5.75
C LYS A 214 1.60 24.32 -4.65
N TYR A 215 2.06 23.10 -4.94
CA TYR A 215 2.68 22.24 -3.94
C TYR A 215 3.98 22.84 -3.41
N VAL A 216 4.07 22.99 -2.08
CA VAL A 216 5.26 23.49 -1.40
C VAL A 216 6.12 22.32 -0.95
N SER A 217 7.04 21.88 -1.84
CA SER A 217 8.01 20.84 -1.53
C SER A 217 8.98 21.29 -0.44
N ARG A 218 9.59 20.35 0.29
CA ARG A 218 10.74 20.65 1.16
C ARG A 218 11.98 20.96 0.32
N ALA A 219 12.89 21.74 0.89
CA ALA A 219 14.14 22.10 0.25
C ALA A 219 15.22 21.02 0.37
N GLU A 220 15.11 20.14 1.36
CA GLU A 220 16.06 19.06 1.59
C GLU A 220 16.01 18.04 0.42
N PRO A 221 17.14 17.40 0.08
CA PRO A 221 17.16 16.38 -0.97
C PRO A 221 16.16 15.23 -0.70
N PRO A 222 15.56 14.64 -1.73
CA PRO A 222 14.74 13.44 -1.58
C PRO A 222 15.53 12.30 -0.93
N SER A 223 14.92 11.62 0.05
CA SER A 223 15.48 10.45 0.70
C SER A 223 14.35 9.51 1.16
N GLY A 224 14.17 8.38 0.51
CA GLY A 224 13.00 7.53 0.74
C GLY A 224 11.70 8.29 0.49
N LEU A 225 10.82 8.34 1.49
CA LEU A 225 9.59 9.12 1.46
C LEU A 225 9.74 10.53 2.05
N ALA A 226 10.91 10.84 2.62
CA ALA A 226 11.20 12.13 3.25
C ALA A 226 11.94 13.10 2.33
N GLY A 227 12.00 14.37 2.75
CA GLY A 227 12.66 15.44 2.03
C GLY A 227 11.81 16.03 0.89
N GLY A 228 12.48 16.61 -0.09
CA GLY A 228 11.84 17.23 -1.23
C GLY A 228 11.14 16.22 -2.13
N ARG A 229 10.01 16.63 -2.68
CA ARG A 229 9.22 15.84 -3.65
C ARG A 229 9.12 16.61 -4.96
N PRO A 230 10.19 16.60 -5.80
CA PRO A 230 10.16 17.29 -7.10
C PRO A 230 9.16 16.58 -8.02
N VAL A 231 8.26 17.35 -8.61
CA VAL A 231 7.26 16.86 -9.57
C VAL A 231 7.78 17.10 -10.99
N ASN A 232 8.18 16.03 -11.67
CA ASN A 232 8.83 16.07 -12.98
C ASN A 232 7.85 15.84 -14.15
N PHE A 233 6.61 15.41 -13.85
CA PHE A 233 5.55 15.14 -14.83
C PHE A 233 4.38 16.10 -14.62
N ASP A 234 3.72 16.49 -15.69
CA ASP A 234 2.53 17.34 -15.62
C ASP A 234 1.28 16.51 -15.36
N ARG A 235 1.31 15.24 -15.77
CA ARG A 235 0.21 14.32 -15.65
C ARG A 235 0.74 12.91 -15.36
N VAL A 236 0.04 12.16 -14.51
CA VAL A 236 0.26 10.73 -14.27
C VAL A 236 -1.04 9.99 -14.55
N GLU A 237 -0.94 8.92 -15.32
CA GLU A 237 -2.06 8.06 -15.65
C GLU A 237 -1.78 6.65 -15.12
N TRP A 238 -2.62 6.16 -14.21
CA TRP A 238 -2.58 4.78 -13.78
C TRP A 238 -3.47 3.96 -14.71
N VAL A 239 -2.86 3.22 -15.61
CA VAL A 239 -3.54 2.41 -16.64
C VAL A 239 -3.72 1.00 -16.11
N ILE A 240 -4.98 0.53 -16.02
CA ILE A 240 -5.26 -0.80 -15.48
C ILE A 240 -5.16 -1.83 -16.61
N ILE A 241 -4.08 -2.58 -16.62
CA ILE A 241 -3.85 -3.71 -17.50
C ILE A 241 -3.80 -4.98 -16.64
N ARG A 242 -4.76 -5.89 -16.80
CA ARG A 242 -4.89 -7.08 -15.94
C ARG A 242 -4.04 -8.26 -16.39
N ASP A 243 -3.88 -8.41 -17.69
CA ASP A 243 -3.15 -9.53 -18.27
C ASP A 243 -1.64 -9.29 -18.26
N PRO A 244 -0.82 -10.16 -17.66
CA PRO A 244 0.63 -9.97 -17.54
C PRO A 244 1.35 -9.91 -18.88
N GLN A 245 0.89 -10.65 -19.93
CA GLN A 245 1.50 -10.58 -21.23
C GLN A 245 1.24 -9.24 -21.91
N THR A 246 0.05 -8.69 -21.73
CA THR A 246 -0.30 -7.34 -22.21
C THR A 246 0.53 -6.28 -21.49
N GLN A 247 0.75 -6.42 -20.17
CA GLN A 247 1.65 -5.52 -19.42
C GLN A 247 3.08 -5.55 -19.97
N PHE A 248 3.61 -6.76 -20.21
CA PHE A 248 4.93 -6.96 -20.79
C PHE A 248 5.03 -6.29 -22.17
N ASN A 249 4.09 -6.55 -23.06
CA ASN A 249 4.08 -5.97 -24.40
C ASN A 249 4.00 -4.43 -24.34
N ALA A 250 3.15 -3.87 -23.48
CA ALA A 250 2.96 -2.43 -23.35
C ALA A 250 4.24 -1.71 -22.85
N VAL A 251 4.96 -2.28 -21.86
CA VAL A 251 6.21 -1.66 -21.38
C VAL A 251 7.34 -1.80 -22.41
N VAL A 252 7.42 -2.91 -23.12
CA VAL A 252 8.44 -3.12 -24.17
C VAL A 252 8.19 -2.21 -25.39
N ALA A 253 6.92 -1.98 -25.73
CA ALA A 253 6.54 -1.06 -26.81
C ALA A 253 6.62 0.43 -26.43
N GLY A 254 6.83 0.75 -25.13
CA GLY A 254 6.82 2.13 -24.64
C GLY A 254 5.42 2.76 -24.59
N GLU A 255 4.36 1.96 -24.61
CA GLU A 255 2.97 2.41 -24.43
C GLU A 255 2.71 2.82 -22.97
N VAL A 256 3.44 2.19 -22.04
CA VAL A 256 3.49 2.56 -20.61
C VAL A 256 4.94 2.70 -20.18
N ASP A 257 5.18 3.58 -19.19
CA ASP A 257 6.52 3.90 -18.71
C ASP A 257 6.98 2.97 -17.58
N MET A 258 6.04 2.40 -16.82
CA MET A 258 6.37 1.54 -15.69
C MET A 258 5.25 0.51 -15.42
N VAL A 259 5.66 -0.71 -15.10
CA VAL A 259 4.81 -1.76 -14.52
C VAL A 259 5.29 -2.03 -13.09
N GLU A 260 4.41 -1.88 -12.09
CA GLU A 260 4.78 -1.97 -10.66
C GLU A 260 5.20 -3.39 -10.27
N GLN A 261 4.45 -4.38 -10.69
CA GLN A 261 4.71 -5.80 -10.36
C GLN A 261 4.52 -6.68 -11.60
N PRO A 262 5.53 -6.80 -12.46
CA PRO A 262 5.47 -7.74 -13.57
C PRO A 262 5.42 -9.18 -13.05
N SER A 263 4.96 -10.12 -13.89
CA SER A 263 4.88 -11.52 -13.49
C SER A 263 6.27 -12.15 -13.29
N PHE A 264 6.38 -13.05 -12.31
CA PHE A 264 7.64 -13.77 -12.06
C PHE A 264 8.10 -14.58 -13.28
N GLU A 265 7.17 -15.13 -14.07
CA GLU A 265 7.50 -15.89 -15.30
C GLU A 265 8.22 -15.02 -16.35
N GLN A 266 8.01 -13.71 -16.32
CA GLN A 266 8.63 -12.77 -17.27
C GLN A 266 9.93 -12.15 -16.76
N TYR A 267 10.31 -12.40 -15.50
CA TYR A 267 11.44 -11.77 -14.84
C TYR A 267 12.73 -11.88 -15.64
N GLU A 268 13.12 -13.09 -16.04
CA GLU A 268 14.34 -13.33 -16.79
C GLU A 268 14.31 -12.72 -18.21
N THR A 269 13.14 -12.67 -18.82
CA THR A 269 12.96 -12.05 -20.14
C THR A 269 13.07 -10.54 -20.03
N LEU A 270 12.41 -9.93 -19.06
CA LEU A 270 12.46 -8.48 -18.83
C LEU A 270 13.88 -7.99 -18.54
N LYS A 271 14.66 -8.71 -17.72
CA LYS A 271 16.07 -8.38 -17.43
C LYS A 271 16.95 -8.34 -18.70
N LYS A 272 16.61 -9.12 -19.72
CA LYS A 272 17.38 -9.22 -20.98
C LYS A 272 16.81 -8.33 -22.10
N THR A 273 15.67 -7.70 -21.88
CA THR A 273 14.99 -6.87 -22.87
C THR A 273 15.66 -5.50 -22.97
N ALA A 274 16.13 -5.14 -24.15
CA ALA A 274 16.74 -3.83 -24.39
C ALA A 274 15.74 -2.70 -24.12
N GLY A 275 16.19 -1.63 -23.47
CA GLY A 275 15.37 -0.47 -23.13
C GLY A 275 14.46 -0.66 -21.90
N VAL A 276 14.41 -1.85 -21.31
CA VAL A 276 13.68 -2.11 -20.06
C VAL A 276 14.67 -2.25 -18.91
N LYS A 277 14.37 -1.56 -17.80
CA LYS A 277 15.10 -1.71 -16.55
C LYS A 277 14.22 -2.44 -15.52
N VAL A 278 14.75 -3.47 -14.91
CA VAL A 278 14.13 -4.16 -13.77
C VAL A 278 14.84 -3.73 -12.49
N ASP A 279 14.08 -3.18 -11.54
CA ASP A 279 14.58 -2.76 -10.23
C ASP A 279 13.80 -3.44 -9.11
N ASP A 280 14.45 -3.64 -7.97
CA ASP A 280 13.81 -4.11 -6.74
C ASP A 280 13.70 -2.94 -5.75
N PHE A 281 12.46 -2.46 -5.54
CA PHE A 281 12.13 -1.40 -4.59
C PHE A 281 11.78 -1.93 -3.19
N ALA A 282 11.75 -3.25 -2.99
CA ALA A 282 11.39 -3.88 -1.72
C ALA A 282 12.34 -5.05 -1.39
N PRO A 283 13.65 -4.80 -1.20
CA PRO A 283 14.66 -5.85 -1.00
C PRO A 283 14.42 -6.70 0.26
N ALA A 284 13.72 -6.17 1.26
CA ALA A 284 13.25 -6.94 2.41
C ALA A 284 12.14 -7.94 2.05
N GLY A 285 11.51 -7.76 0.89
CA GLY A 285 10.53 -8.66 0.31
C GLY A 285 9.13 -8.52 0.90
N PHE A 286 8.30 -9.51 0.54
CA PHE A 286 6.91 -9.64 0.98
C PHE A 286 6.70 -10.99 1.65
N GLN A 287 5.80 -11.04 2.62
CA GLN A 287 5.35 -12.27 3.24
C GLN A 287 3.94 -12.61 2.78
N TYR A 288 3.71 -13.84 2.30
CA TYR A 288 2.39 -14.35 1.95
C TYR A 288 1.66 -14.82 3.20
N ILE A 289 0.40 -14.43 3.31
CA ILE A 289 -0.43 -14.67 4.49
C ILE A 289 -1.70 -15.40 4.11
N MET A 290 -1.98 -16.50 4.82
CA MET A 290 -3.25 -17.19 4.83
C MET A 290 -4.06 -16.70 6.03
N ARG A 291 -5.15 -15.95 5.80
CA ARG A 291 -5.94 -15.31 6.86
C ARG A 291 -7.24 -16.06 7.11
N PHE A 292 -7.45 -16.45 8.36
CA PHE A 292 -8.70 -17.07 8.84
C PHE A 292 -9.70 -16.03 9.33
N ASN A 293 -11.00 -16.34 9.15
CA ASN A 293 -12.09 -15.65 9.82
C ASN A 293 -12.41 -16.38 11.14
N HIS A 294 -12.15 -15.72 12.27
CA HIS A 294 -12.28 -16.31 13.60
C HIS A 294 -13.71 -16.28 14.17
N ILE A 295 -14.63 -15.53 13.54
CA ILE A 295 -15.99 -15.38 14.10
C ILE A 295 -16.99 -16.43 13.60
N HIS A 296 -16.64 -17.18 12.55
CA HIS A 296 -17.56 -18.18 11.96
C HIS A 296 -16.94 -19.59 11.92
N PRO A 297 -17.80 -20.63 12.04
CA PRO A 297 -17.35 -21.99 11.77
C PRO A 297 -16.79 -22.14 10.35
N PRO A 298 -15.80 -23.05 10.14
CA PRO A 298 -15.18 -23.88 11.15
C PRO A 298 -14.01 -23.21 11.89
N PHE A 299 -13.53 -22.03 11.46
CA PHE A 299 -12.31 -21.40 11.97
C PHE A 299 -12.51 -20.58 13.26
N ASN A 300 -13.71 -20.51 13.82
CA ASN A 300 -13.89 -20.09 15.21
C ASN A 300 -13.28 -21.10 16.21
N ASN A 301 -13.09 -22.38 15.80
CA ASN A 301 -12.43 -23.40 16.59
C ASN A 301 -10.89 -23.34 16.40
N PRO A 302 -10.08 -23.11 17.46
CA PRO A 302 -8.63 -23.02 17.35
C PRO A 302 -7.97 -24.33 16.91
N LYS A 303 -8.50 -25.51 17.30
CA LYS A 303 -7.97 -26.81 16.86
C LYS A 303 -8.11 -26.98 15.33
N ILE A 304 -9.20 -26.50 14.75
CA ILE A 304 -9.40 -26.55 13.28
C ILE A 304 -8.41 -25.61 12.56
N ARG A 305 -8.12 -24.43 13.13
CA ARG A 305 -7.06 -23.56 12.58
C ARG A 305 -5.67 -24.23 12.67
N GLN A 306 -5.36 -24.90 13.77
CA GLN A 306 -4.12 -25.68 13.93
C GLN A 306 -4.04 -26.83 12.92
N ALA A 307 -5.14 -27.54 12.68
CA ALA A 307 -5.21 -28.57 11.64
C ALA A 307 -4.94 -28.00 10.24
N ALA A 308 -5.50 -26.82 9.92
CA ALA A 308 -5.21 -26.13 8.66
C ALA A 308 -3.74 -25.73 8.54
N MET A 309 -3.09 -25.27 9.63
CA MET A 309 -1.65 -24.99 9.65
C MET A 309 -0.80 -26.25 9.41
N LEU A 310 -1.18 -27.39 9.99
CA LEU A 310 -0.49 -28.67 9.76
C LEU A 310 -0.65 -29.19 8.33
N ALA A 311 -1.74 -28.84 7.66
CA ALA A 311 -1.98 -29.23 6.28
C ALA A 311 -1.08 -28.48 5.28
N ILE A 312 -0.55 -27.32 5.66
CA ILE A 312 0.16 -26.38 4.75
C ILE A 312 1.66 -26.64 4.75
N GLY A 313 2.24 -26.78 3.54
CA GLY A 313 3.67 -26.83 3.30
C GLY A 313 4.12 -25.68 2.39
N GLN A 314 5.05 -24.85 2.89
CA GLN A 314 5.44 -23.58 2.25
C GLN A 314 6.08 -23.77 0.86
N GLN A 315 6.88 -24.83 0.66
CA GLN A 315 7.63 -25.01 -0.58
C GLN A 315 6.74 -25.04 -1.83
N ALA A 316 5.56 -25.67 -1.73
CA ALA A 316 4.63 -25.73 -2.85
C ALA A 316 4.09 -24.35 -3.25
N PHE A 317 3.90 -23.46 -2.28
CA PHE A 317 3.48 -22.08 -2.55
C PHE A 317 4.57 -21.29 -3.28
N ILE A 318 5.82 -21.37 -2.81
CA ILE A 318 6.97 -20.71 -3.45
C ILE A 318 7.15 -21.22 -4.88
N ASN A 319 7.16 -22.53 -5.07
CA ASN A 319 7.33 -23.12 -6.40
C ASN A 319 6.23 -22.72 -7.38
N THR A 320 4.98 -22.63 -6.91
CA THR A 320 3.82 -22.35 -7.78
C THR A 320 3.62 -20.86 -8.02
N GLN A 321 3.78 -20.03 -6.98
CA GLN A 321 3.51 -18.59 -7.08
C GLN A 321 4.70 -17.81 -7.62
N VAL A 322 5.91 -18.13 -7.15
CA VAL A 322 7.15 -17.42 -7.52
C VAL A 322 7.87 -18.12 -8.66
N GLY A 323 8.26 -19.38 -8.49
CA GLY A 323 8.92 -20.19 -9.51
C GLY A 323 10.35 -19.78 -9.86
N VAL A 324 10.85 -18.68 -9.30
CA VAL A 324 12.20 -18.12 -9.51
C VAL A 324 12.95 -18.27 -8.18
N PRO A 325 13.97 -19.14 -8.09
CA PRO A 325 14.58 -19.52 -6.82
C PRO A 325 15.16 -18.34 -6.03
N GLU A 326 15.79 -17.37 -6.68
CA GLU A 326 16.40 -16.20 -6.04
C GLU A 326 15.36 -15.20 -5.50
N LEU A 327 14.10 -15.27 -5.95
CA LEU A 327 13.03 -14.37 -5.50
C LEU A 327 12.13 -15.01 -4.43
N GLY A 328 12.29 -16.31 -4.16
CA GLY A 328 11.49 -17.05 -3.19
C GLY A 328 12.30 -17.48 -1.98
N ARG A 329 11.75 -17.25 -0.76
CA ARG A 329 12.37 -17.67 0.50
C ARG A 329 11.35 -18.30 1.43
N LEU A 330 11.72 -19.44 2.03
CA LEU A 330 10.94 -20.03 3.12
C LEU A 330 11.17 -19.22 4.41
N CYS A 331 10.10 -19.01 5.16
CA CYS A 331 10.16 -18.35 6.45
C CYS A 331 9.08 -18.90 7.38
N ARG A 332 9.50 -19.47 8.51
CA ARG A 332 8.60 -20.10 9.48
C ARG A 332 8.27 -19.18 10.66
N SER A 333 8.59 -17.92 10.57
CA SER A 333 8.31 -16.92 11.59
C SER A 333 7.09 -16.08 11.24
N ILE A 334 6.41 -15.54 12.25
CA ILE A 334 5.36 -14.56 12.07
C ILE A 334 5.93 -13.20 11.60
N TYR A 335 7.16 -12.91 12.03
CA TYR A 335 7.92 -11.75 11.54
C TYR A 335 8.74 -12.12 10.31
N PRO A 336 9.03 -11.17 9.42
CA PRO A 336 9.81 -11.44 8.20
C PRO A 336 11.19 -12.02 8.53
N CYS A 337 11.58 -13.06 7.81
CA CYS A 337 12.94 -13.59 7.94
C CYS A 337 13.96 -12.54 7.50
N GLY A 338 14.86 -12.20 8.39
CA GLY A 338 15.82 -11.09 8.26
C GLY A 338 15.49 -9.88 9.11
N SER A 339 14.30 -9.82 9.78
CA SER A 339 14.04 -8.83 10.81
C SER A 339 14.68 -9.21 12.16
N SER A 340 14.82 -8.22 13.07
CA SER A 340 15.37 -8.45 14.41
C SER A 340 14.48 -9.30 15.32
N LEU A 341 13.18 -9.41 15.00
CA LEU A 341 12.18 -10.14 15.79
C LEU A 341 11.89 -11.55 15.25
N VAL A 342 12.69 -12.02 14.28
CA VAL A 342 12.48 -13.35 13.70
C VAL A 342 12.66 -14.46 14.74
N ASP A 343 11.66 -15.33 14.85
CA ASP A 343 11.75 -16.60 15.58
C ASP A 343 11.18 -17.73 14.72
N GLU A 344 12.01 -18.69 14.36
CA GLU A 344 11.65 -19.86 13.57
C GLU A 344 11.58 -21.16 14.41
N LYS A 345 11.73 -21.07 15.74
CA LYS A 345 11.96 -22.25 16.59
C LYS A 345 10.75 -22.66 17.42
N ASN A 346 9.95 -21.73 17.94
CA ASN A 346 9.07 -21.99 19.10
C ASN A 346 7.56 -21.87 18.84
N HIS A 347 7.07 -22.07 17.62
CA HIS A 347 5.65 -21.78 17.29
C HIS A 347 4.87 -22.96 16.70
N GLY A 348 5.44 -24.16 16.65
CA GLY A 348 4.76 -25.37 16.17
C GLY A 348 4.48 -25.43 14.66
N PHE A 349 4.78 -24.38 13.89
CA PHE A 349 4.67 -24.37 12.43
C PHE A 349 5.98 -24.82 11.79
N THR A 350 5.97 -25.99 11.15
CA THR A 350 7.18 -26.59 10.56
C THR A 350 7.45 -26.11 9.13
N GLY A 351 6.46 -25.52 8.46
CA GLY A 351 6.52 -25.20 7.03
C GLY A 351 6.42 -26.42 6.11
N VAL A 352 6.26 -27.62 6.67
CA VAL A 352 6.12 -28.90 5.96
C VAL A 352 4.72 -29.45 6.20
N ALA A 353 4.02 -29.79 5.12
CA ALA A 353 2.67 -30.36 5.22
C ALA A 353 2.66 -31.73 5.91
N ASN A 354 1.74 -31.92 6.84
CA ASN A 354 1.46 -33.22 7.48
C ASN A 354 -0.06 -33.50 7.42
N PRO A 355 -0.59 -33.93 6.28
CA PRO A 355 -2.02 -34.14 6.10
C PRO A 355 -2.58 -35.26 6.97
N ALA A 356 -1.77 -36.25 7.38
CA ALA A 356 -2.20 -37.29 8.27
C ALA A 356 -2.52 -36.73 9.65
N LYS A 357 -1.57 -36.02 10.27
CA LYS A 357 -1.77 -35.39 11.58
C LYS A 357 -2.86 -34.30 11.54
N ALA A 358 -3.00 -33.58 10.42
CA ALA A 358 -4.09 -32.64 10.24
C ALA A 358 -5.47 -33.35 10.28
N ARG A 359 -5.63 -34.51 9.63
CA ARG A 359 -6.86 -35.31 9.68
C ARG A 359 -7.20 -35.80 11.08
N GLU A 360 -6.21 -36.27 11.84
CA GLU A 360 -6.40 -36.67 13.23
C GLU A 360 -6.96 -35.51 14.06
N LEU A 361 -6.31 -34.33 13.95
CA LEU A 361 -6.72 -33.16 14.70
C LEU A 361 -8.10 -32.65 14.27
N LEU A 362 -8.44 -32.73 12.98
CA LEU A 362 -9.80 -32.41 12.49
C LEU A 362 -10.86 -33.31 13.10
N LYS A 363 -10.58 -34.61 13.19
CA LYS A 363 -11.49 -35.57 13.83
C LYS A 363 -11.65 -35.27 15.33
N GLU A 364 -10.55 -35.02 16.04
CA GLU A 364 -10.58 -34.62 17.45
C GLU A 364 -11.33 -33.31 17.69
N ALA A 365 -11.23 -32.36 16.73
CA ALA A 365 -11.91 -31.07 16.78
C ALA A 365 -13.39 -31.13 16.43
N GLY A 366 -13.90 -32.30 16.00
CA GLY A 366 -15.29 -32.50 15.60
C GLY A 366 -15.66 -31.80 14.30
N TYR A 367 -14.72 -31.68 13.34
CA TYR A 367 -15.03 -31.08 12.04
C TYR A 367 -16.09 -31.89 11.31
N ASP A 368 -17.22 -31.29 11.04
CA ASP A 368 -18.43 -31.89 10.44
C ASP A 368 -18.43 -31.90 8.91
N GLY A 369 -17.40 -31.37 8.28
CA GLY A 369 -17.33 -31.22 6.83
C GLY A 369 -17.98 -29.93 6.31
N THR A 370 -18.25 -28.94 7.17
CA THR A 370 -18.69 -27.60 6.75
C THR A 370 -17.72 -27.02 5.73
N PRO A 371 -18.15 -26.63 4.52
CA PRO A 371 -17.27 -26.08 3.49
C PRO A 371 -16.58 -24.79 3.94
N ILE A 372 -15.30 -24.68 3.63
CA ILE A 372 -14.52 -23.46 3.83
C ILE A 372 -14.71 -22.57 2.60
N VAL A 373 -15.38 -21.45 2.76
CA VAL A 373 -15.47 -20.41 1.72
C VAL A 373 -14.11 -19.70 1.65
N MET A 374 -13.33 -20.04 0.62
CA MET A 374 -12.00 -19.47 0.35
C MET A 374 -12.08 -18.49 -0.81
N MET A 375 -11.73 -17.24 -0.59
CA MET A 375 -11.73 -16.21 -1.63
C MET A 375 -10.42 -16.22 -2.42
N ARG A 376 -10.53 -16.20 -3.78
CA ARG A 376 -9.40 -16.14 -4.70
C ARG A 376 -9.47 -14.90 -5.57
N PRO A 377 -8.47 -14.00 -5.53
CA PRO A 377 -8.38 -12.91 -6.51
C PRO A 377 -7.95 -13.44 -7.87
N THR A 378 -8.54 -12.91 -8.95
CA THR A 378 -8.22 -13.31 -10.33
C THR A 378 -7.29 -12.34 -11.04
N ASP A 379 -7.15 -11.12 -10.54
CA ASP A 379 -6.43 -10.00 -11.17
C ASP A 379 -5.31 -9.39 -10.29
N LEU A 380 -5.01 -9.98 -9.12
CA LEU A 380 -3.84 -9.65 -8.32
C LEU A 380 -2.81 -10.77 -8.46
N TYR A 381 -1.90 -10.61 -9.43
CA TYR A 381 -0.98 -11.66 -9.84
C TYR A 381 -0.11 -12.19 -8.69
N ALA A 382 0.34 -11.32 -7.78
CA ALA A 382 1.21 -11.69 -6.66
C ALA A 382 0.67 -12.81 -5.75
N ILE A 383 -0.66 -13.03 -5.72
CA ILE A 383 -1.29 -14.01 -4.81
C ILE A 383 -2.33 -14.91 -5.48
N THR A 384 -2.57 -14.77 -6.79
CA THR A 384 -3.68 -15.47 -7.46
C THR A 384 -3.56 -17.00 -7.46
N LYS A 385 -2.34 -17.54 -7.35
CA LYS A 385 -2.09 -19.00 -7.33
C LYS A 385 -2.13 -19.59 -5.93
N LEU A 386 -1.94 -18.79 -4.88
CA LEU A 386 -1.87 -19.27 -3.48
C LEU A 386 -3.14 -20.05 -3.05
N PRO A 387 -4.38 -19.58 -3.34
CA PRO A 387 -5.59 -20.32 -2.96
C PRO A 387 -5.71 -21.66 -3.65
N LEU A 388 -5.16 -21.85 -4.85
CA LEU A 388 -5.18 -23.13 -5.56
C LEU A 388 -4.31 -24.17 -4.85
N VAL A 389 -3.11 -23.78 -4.43
CA VAL A 389 -2.19 -24.64 -3.66
C VAL A 389 -2.81 -24.97 -2.30
N ALA A 390 -3.38 -23.98 -1.62
CA ALA A 390 -4.03 -24.18 -0.33
C ALA A 390 -5.22 -25.14 -0.42
N LYS A 391 -6.07 -24.97 -1.45
CA LYS A 391 -7.20 -25.87 -1.70
C LYS A 391 -6.72 -27.32 -1.79
N GLN A 392 -5.73 -27.60 -2.62
CA GLN A 392 -5.17 -28.94 -2.80
C GLN A 392 -4.66 -29.53 -1.48
N GLN A 393 -3.89 -28.78 -0.70
CA GLN A 393 -3.31 -29.25 0.55
C GLN A 393 -4.35 -29.43 1.65
N LEU A 394 -5.31 -28.52 1.76
CA LEU A 394 -6.40 -28.62 2.74
C LEU A 394 -7.32 -29.80 2.43
N GLU A 395 -7.69 -30.02 1.16
CA GLU A 395 -8.51 -31.17 0.75
C GLU A 395 -7.79 -32.51 0.99
N ALA A 396 -6.47 -32.57 0.75
CA ALA A 396 -5.66 -33.74 1.11
C ALA A 396 -5.65 -34.00 2.61
N ALA A 397 -5.88 -33.02 3.44
CA ALA A 397 -6.01 -33.13 4.89
C ALA A 397 -7.45 -33.39 5.36
N GLY A 398 -8.44 -33.47 4.47
CA GLY A 398 -9.83 -33.80 4.79
C GLY A 398 -10.76 -32.58 4.95
N PHE A 399 -10.31 -31.38 4.68
CA PHE A 399 -11.20 -30.21 4.59
C PHE A 399 -12.05 -30.26 3.31
N LYS A 400 -13.22 -29.64 3.35
CA LYS A 400 -14.00 -29.30 2.15
C LYS A 400 -13.77 -27.83 1.83
N VAL A 401 -13.38 -27.50 0.60
CA VAL A 401 -13.05 -26.14 0.20
C VAL A 401 -13.96 -25.66 -0.93
N ASP A 402 -14.74 -24.61 -0.64
CA ASP A 402 -15.51 -23.84 -1.63
C ASP A 402 -14.66 -22.65 -2.10
N LEU A 403 -14.02 -22.80 -3.26
CA LEU A 403 -13.13 -21.79 -3.82
C LEU A 403 -13.93 -20.79 -4.66
N GLN A 404 -14.12 -19.58 -4.15
CA GLN A 404 -14.87 -18.51 -4.80
C GLN A 404 -13.94 -17.48 -5.44
N GLN A 405 -14.06 -17.32 -6.75
CA GLN A 405 -13.20 -16.44 -7.54
C GLN A 405 -13.87 -15.07 -7.74
N MET A 406 -13.07 -14.01 -7.62
CA MET A 406 -13.51 -12.63 -7.82
C MET A 406 -12.30 -11.74 -8.14
N ASP A 407 -12.53 -10.53 -8.62
CA ASP A 407 -11.48 -9.52 -8.73
C ASP A 407 -11.03 -9.05 -7.33
N TRP A 408 -9.82 -8.47 -7.25
CA TRP A 408 -9.25 -8.03 -5.97
C TRP A 408 -10.10 -6.95 -5.28
N ALA A 409 -10.68 -6.04 -6.03
CA ALA A 409 -11.52 -4.98 -5.46
C ALA A 409 -12.76 -5.56 -4.78
N SER A 410 -13.43 -6.52 -5.41
CA SER A 410 -14.55 -7.28 -4.83
C SER A 410 -14.11 -8.07 -3.59
N LEU A 411 -12.92 -8.69 -3.61
CA LEU A 411 -12.37 -9.37 -2.44
C LEU A 411 -12.13 -8.39 -1.28
N VAL A 412 -11.52 -7.23 -1.55
CA VAL A 412 -11.28 -6.18 -0.54
C VAL A 412 -12.59 -5.69 0.09
N ALA A 413 -13.64 -5.51 -0.70
CA ALA A 413 -14.96 -5.15 -0.19
C ALA A 413 -15.56 -6.29 0.66
N ARG A 414 -15.48 -7.53 0.16
CA ARG A 414 -16.06 -8.69 0.82
C ARG A 414 -15.35 -9.09 2.11
N ARG A 415 -14.03 -8.97 2.20
CA ARG A 415 -13.28 -9.30 3.44
C ARG A 415 -13.67 -8.42 4.63
N ALA A 416 -14.27 -7.25 4.39
CA ALA A 416 -14.78 -6.37 5.44
C ALA A 416 -16.14 -6.81 6.01
N LYS A 417 -16.84 -7.76 5.36
CA LYS A 417 -18.15 -8.27 5.80
C LYS A 417 -17.99 -9.25 6.94
N LYS A 418 -18.81 -9.09 7.96
CA LYS A 418 -18.91 -10.00 9.11
C LYS A 418 -20.06 -11.01 9.00
N ASP A 419 -20.76 -11.00 7.86
CA ASP A 419 -21.83 -11.93 7.61
C ASP A 419 -21.36 -13.39 7.63
N PRO A 420 -22.21 -14.36 7.95
CA PRO A 420 -21.89 -15.78 7.81
C PRO A 420 -21.46 -16.13 6.37
N PRO A 421 -20.57 -17.11 6.18
CA PRO A 421 -20.12 -17.53 4.85
C PRO A 421 -21.27 -17.88 3.90
N THR A 422 -22.38 -18.43 4.43
CA THR A 422 -23.61 -18.76 3.68
C THR A 422 -24.44 -17.54 3.28
N GLN A 423 -24.12 -16.35 3.81
CA GLN A 423 -24.82 -15.09 3.54
C GLN A 423 -23.88 -14.04 2.89
N GLY A 424 -22.91 -14.49 2.12
CA GLY A 424 -21.96 -13.62 1.43
C GLY A 424 -20.72 -13.23 2.23
N GLY A 425 -20.53 -13.81 3.44
CA GLY A 425 -19.28 -13.73 4.19
C GLY A 425 -18.21 -14.69 3.65
N TRP A 426 -17.23 -15.02 4.45
CA TRP A 426 -16.05 -15.80 4.06
C TRP A 426 -15.40 -16.52 5.26
N ASN A 427 -14.58 -17.55 4.98
CA ASN A 427 -13.79 -18.25 5.99
C ASN A 427 -12.30 -17.98 5.87
N MET A 428 -11.79 -17.80 4.64
CA MET A 428 -10.36 -17.67 4.38
C MET A 428 -10.08 -16.80 3.15
N PHE A 429 -9.01 -16.02 3.21
CA PHE A 429 -8.42 -15.38 2.03
C PHE A 429 -6.90 -15.31 2.15
N PHE A 430 -6.24 -15.02 1.02
CA PHE A 430 -4.82 -14.75 0.96
C PHE A 430 -4.57 -13.27 0.75
N THR A 431 -3.47 -12.81 1.33
CA THR A 431 -2.93 -11.46 1.11
C THR A 431 -1.41 -11.51 1.20
N THR A 432 -0.78 -10.38 0.90
CA THR A 432 0.67 -10.20 1.07
C THR A 432 0.94 -8.92 1.82
N TRP A 433 2.01 -8.91 2.60
CA TRP A 433 2.48 -7.73 3.32
C TRP A 433 3.95 -7.51 3.02
N SER A 434 4.34 -6.25 2.85
CA SER A 434 5.76 -5.91 2.82
C SER A 434 6.40 -6.20 4.17
N ALA A 435 7.66 -6.58 4.17
CA ALA A 435 8.38 -6.87 5.40
C ALA A 435 8.34 -5.68 6.38
N GLN A 436 8.45 -4.46 5.86
CA GLN A 436 8.39 -3.23 6.67
C GLN A 436 7.06 -3.02 7.42
N ASP A 437 5.94 -3.54 6.89
CA ASP A 437 4.64 -3.39 7.55
C ASP A 437 4.43 -4.36 8.70
N ILE A 438 5.21 -5.43 8.75
CA ILE A 438 4.98 -6.55 9.68
C ILE A 438 6.21 -6.94 10.49
N ASP A 439 7.27 -6.14 10.46
CA ASP A 439 8.50 -6.36 11.23
C ASP A 439 8.39 -5.94 12.71
N SER A 440 7.25 -5.34 13.09
CA SER A 440 6.97 -4.93 14.47
C SER A 440 5.56 -5.37 14.89
N PRO A 441 5.34 -5.76 16.16
CA PRO A 441 4.01 -6.05 16.69
C PRO A 441 3.09 -4.84 16.69
N LEU A 442 3.62 -3.62 16.63
CA LEU A 442 2.85 -2.38 16.64
C LEU A 442 2.34 -2.00 15.24
N THR A 443 3.08 -2.34 14.18
CA THR A 443 2.68 -2.06 12.79
C THR A 443 1.85 -3.18 12.19
N SER A 444 2.11 -4.43 12.61
CA SER A 444 1.48 -5.62 12.01
C SER A 444 -0.04 -5.67 12.26
N ALA A 445 -0.81 -5.44 11.20
CA ALA A 445 -2.25 -5.59 11.24
C ALA A 445 -2.70 -7.04 11.54
N MET A 446 -1.86 -8.04 11.25
CA MET A 446 -2.12 -9.45 11.54
C MET A 446 -2.18 -9.72 13.06
N LEU A 447 -1.44 -8.94 13.85
CA LEU A 447 -1.42 -9.00 15.31
C LEU A 447 -2.44 -8.06 15.97
N ASN A 448 -3.36 -7.46 15.20
CA ASN A 448 -4.49 -6.72 15.76
C ASN A 448 -5.54 -7.72 16.25
N ALA A 449 -5.57 -7.94 17.55
CA ALA A 449 -6.36 -8.99 18.23
C ALA A 449 -7.54 -8.42 19.05
N LYS A 450 -8.12 -7.30 18.58
CA LYS A 450 -9.20 -6.54 19.26
C LYS A 450 -10.61 -7.05 18.91
N GLY A 451 -10.74 -8.32 18.51
CA GLY A 451 -12.03 -8.92 18.16
C GLY A 451 -12.76 -8.13 17.09
N ALA A 452 -14.02 -7.80 17.35
CA ALA A 452 -14.91 -7.14 16.37
C ALA A 452 -14.41 -5.78 15.84
N THR A 453 -13.48 -5.12 16.52
CA THR A 453 -12.87 -3.84 16.10
C THR A 453 -11.50 -4.03 15.46
N GLY A 454 -10.99 -5.28 15.46
CA GLY A 454 -9.72 -5.65 14.89
C GLY A 454 -9.71 -5.69 13.36
N TRP A 455 -8.53 -6.04 12.81
CA TRP A 455 -8.36 -6.23 11.38
C TRP A 455 -9.16 -7.45 10.87
N PHE A 456 -9.45 -7.50 9.59
CA PHE A 456 -10.25 -8.54 8.95
C PHE A 456 -9.84 -9.96 9.36
N GLY A 457 -10.84 -10.78 9.72
CA GLY A 457 -10.65 -12.07 10.38
C GLY A 457 -10.90 -12.01 11.88
N TRP A 458 -10.87 -10.82 12.48
CA TRP A 458 -11.41 -10.49 13.81
C TRP A 458 -10.98 -11.45 14.92
N GLN A 459 -9.70 -11.78 14.95
CA GLN A 459 -9.15 -12.54 16.08
C GLN A 459 -9.34 -11.77 17.39
N ASP A 460 -9.72 -12.46 18.44
CA ASP A 460 -9.92 -11.91 19.77
C ASP A 460 -8.97 -12.62 20.74
N GLU A 461 -7.88 -11.93 21.12
CA GLU A 461 -6.84 -12.47 21.98
C GLU A 461 -6.24 -11.36 22.84
N PRO A 462 -6.83 -11.12 24.03
CA PRO A 462 -6.41 -10.04 24.93
C PRO A 462 -4.91 -10.09 25.30
N ARG A 463 -4.34 -11.28 25.34
CA ARG A 463 -2.91 -11.45 25.67
C ARG A 463 -1.99 -10.84 24.61
N ILE A 464 -2.36 -10.89 23.32
CA ILE A 464 -1.61 -10.23 22.26
C ILE A 464 -1.64 -8.71 22.46
N GLU A 465 -2.80 -8.13 22.76
CA GLU A 465 -2.91 -6.68 22.98
C GLU A 465 -2.14 -6.23 24.24
N GLU A 466 -2.15 -7.04 25.32
CA GLU A 466 -1.31 -6.79 26.51
C GLU A 466 0.19 -6.78 26.17
N LEU A 467 0.67 -7.77 25.41
CA LEU A 467 2.07 -7.86 25.01
C LEU A 467 2.48 -6.70 24.10
N LYS A 468 1.61 -6.29 23.18
CA LYS A 468 1.82 -5.09 22.34
C LYS A 468 1.95 -3.83 23.18
N ALA A 469 1.10 -3.67 24.21
CA ALA A 469 1.17 -2.54 25.12
C ALA A 469 2.47 -2.55 25.96
N LYS A 470 2.97 -3.72 26.35
CA LYS A 470 4.28 -3.85 27.00
C LYS A 470 5.41 -3.48 26.04
N PHE A 471 5.39 -4.02 24.83
CA PHE A 471 6.38 -3.71 23.80
C PHE A 471 6.45 -2.19 23.49
N ALA A 472 5.29 -1.50 23.45
CA ALA A 472 5.24 -0.05 23.23
C ALA A 472 5.86 0.79 24.36
N ARG A 473 6.06 0.21 25.56
CA ARG A 473 6.68 0.82 26.74
C ARG A 473 8.14 0.43 26.92
N ALA A 474 8.58 -0.65 26.25
CA ALA A 474 9.95 -1.13 26.36
C ALA A 474 10.95 -0.11 25.81
N HIS A 475 12.02 0.13 26.55
CA HIS A 475 13.11 1.03 26.16
C HIS A 475 14.33 0.27 25.63
N GLU A 476 14.44 -1.01 25.97
CA GLU A 476 15.52 -1.90 25.56
C GLU A 476 14.99 -3.22 25.02
N ALA A 477 15.75 -3.85 24.12
CA ALA A 477 15.38 -5.13 23.50
C ALA A 477 15.27 -6.30 24.51
N SER A 478 15.81 -6.14 25.72
CA SER A 478 15.76 -7.13 26.81
C SER A 478 14.43 -7.08 27.60
N GLU A 479 13.65 -6.02 27.48
CA GLU A 479 12.35 -5.82 28.12
C GLU A 479 11.20 -6.40 27.28
#